data_99f59a90992642dfc6c78c396b22905a
#
_entry.id   99f59a90992642dfc6c78c396b22905a
#
_cell.length_a   1.000
_cell.length_b   1.000
_cell.length_c   1.000
_cell.angle_alpha   90.00
_cell.angle_beta   90.00
_cell.angle_gamma   90.00
#
_symmetry.space_group_name_H-M   'P 1'
#
loop_
_entity.id
_entity.type
_entity.pdbx_description
1 polymer ?
#
loop_
_entity_poly.entity_id
_entity_poly.type
_entity_poly.pdbx_seq_one_letter_code
_entity_poly.pdbx_strand_id
1 'polypeptide(L)'
;AKSIAVPTNTPRLVLAAVLYRSHQFVKSKREELEASLAKGQLSTVLVKDLTAFSQTITYEGLKYDFLVQKAGPEVFSLRLNDQSITAKVREQPDGSLLCAFGGATRKVHGLEEPLGLRIICDGVTCLMPTIFDPSELRTDVTGKVVRYLQEDGTHLDAGAPYVEVEAMKMIMALKTGEAGKFNHLKPPGSIISAGDLLAKLELSDPSKVAKVEPYQGAFDDILDIVEEDETAADKCALLLDGFERGDPTTLAKDLTDDNVNVVVDEAAQLLQRYLVVESRYAGRPMDAVVQELVAEHKEDLTKAIDVARAHSQLKQRTVLCQQILKE
;
A
#
# COMPACT_ATOMS: atom_id res chain seq x y z
N ALA A 1 32.41 7.38 28.17
CA ALA A 1 31.98 7.89 26.87
C ALA A 1 30.59 8.47 27.07
N LYS A 2 30.42 9.79 26.96
CA LYS A 2 29.08 10.43 26.92
C LYS A 2 28.43 10.02 25.61
N SER A 3 27.40 9.22 25.64
CA SER A 3 26.47 9.00 24.56
C SER A 3 25.90 10.38 24.21
N ILE A 4 26.26 10.91 23.06
CA ILE A 4 25.60 12.04 22.47
C ILE A 4 24.24 11.52 22.01
N ALA A 5 23.19 11.77 22.81
CA ALA A 5 21.82 11.52 22.39
C ALA A 5 21.53 12.45 21.20
N VAL A 6 21.57 11.90 19.99
CA VAL A 6 21.04 12.59 18.81
C VAL A 6 19.55 12.71 19.04
N PRO A 7 18.96 13.92 18.95
CA PRO A 7 17.52 14.07 19.10
C PRO A 7 16.84 13.22 18.05
N THR A 8 16.14 12.17 18.49
CA THR A 8 15.35 11.28 17.61
C THR A 8 14.14 12.07 17.16
N ASN A 9 14.15 12.52 15.91
CA ASN A 9 12.98 13.13 15.32
C ASN A 9 12.00 12.00 14.92
N THR A 10 11.14 11.63 15.84
CA THR A 10 10.14 10.56 15.68
C THR A 10 9.35 10.66 14.37
N PRO A 11 8.84 11.83 13.92
CA PRO A 11 8.14 11.95 12.65
C PRO A 11 8.97 11.50 11.44
N ARG A 12 10.27 11.83 11.42
CA ARG A 12 11.16 11.45 10.30
C ARG A 12 11.40 9.95 10.26
N LEU A 13 11.56 9.31 11.41
CA LEU A 13 11.75 7.86 11.51
C LEU A 13 10.47 7.12 11.10
N VAL A 14 9.31 7.59 11.54
CA VAL A 14 8.01 7.02 11.15
C VAL A 14 7.77 7.17 9.66
N LEU A 15 8.07 8.34 9.06
CA LEU A 15 7.98 8.56 7.62
C LEU A 15 8.95 7.67 6.83
N ALA A 16 10.19 7.52 7.29
CA ALA A 16 11.15 6.61 6.66
C ALA A 16 10.64 5.16 6.69
N ALA A 17 10.03 4.73 7.79
CA ALA A 17 9.47 3.39 7.95
C ALA A 17 8.26 3.15 7.05
N VAL A 18 7.30 4.09 7.01
CA VAL A 18 6.12 3.94 6.14
C VAL A 18 6.51 3.97 4.67
N LEU A 19 7.45 4.83 4.26
CA LEU A 19 7.94 4.87 2.88
C LEU A 19 8.65 3.58 2.48
N TYR A 20 9.49 3.03 3.36
CA TYR A 20 10.14 1.75 3.13
C TYR A 20 9.12 0.63 2.94
N ARG A 21 8.18 0.45 3.88
CA ARG A 21 7.11 -0.57 3.77
C ARG A 21 6.23 -0.36 2.54
N SER A 22 5.88 0.88 2.23
CA SER A 22 5.07 1.21 1.06
C SER A 22 5.77 0.85 -0.24
N HIS A 23 7.08 1.13 -0.34
CA HIS A 23 7.87 0.76 -1.50
C HIS A 23 7.93 -0.77 -1.66
N GLN A 24 8.23 -1.51 -0.59
CA GLN A 24 8.26 -2.98 -0.61
C GLN A 24 6.88 -3.57 -0.93
N PHE A 25 5.81 -3.00 -0.39
CA PHE A 25 4.44 -3.43 -0.69
C PHE A 25 4.12 -3.29 -2.18
N VAL A 26 4.36 -2.10 -2.76
CA VAL A 26 4.11 -1.86 -4.20
C VAL A 26 4.96 -2.79 -5.06
N LYS A 27 6.23 -3.00 -4.70
CA LYS A 27 7.14 -3.92 -5.41
C LYS A 27 6.60 -5.34 -5.41
N SER A 28 6.21 -5.87 -4.25
CA SER A 28 5.62 -7.21 -4.11
C SER A 28 4.30 -7.34 -4.89
N LYS A 29 3.40 -6.33 -4.80
CA LYS A 29 2.13 -6.35 -5.54
C LYS A 29 2.31 -6.28 -7.04
N ARG A 30 3.34 -5.57 -7.49
CA ARG A 30 3.71 -5.54 -8.90
C ARG A 30 4.20 -6.91 -9.39
N GLU A 31 5.08 -7.57 -8.64
CA GLU A 31 5.57 -8.93 -8.96
C GLU A 31 4.40 -9.95 -8.98
N GLU A 32 3.47 -9.88 -8.01
CA GLU A 32 2.25 -10.69 -8.00
C GLU A 32 1.38 -10.45 -9.24
N LEU A 33 1.23 -9.18 -9.66
CA LEU A 33 0.45 -8.82 -10.83
C LEU A 33 1.13 -9.27 -12.13
N GLU A 34 2.45 -9.13 -12.24
CA GLU A 34 3.24 -9.66 -13.37
C GLU A 34 3.07 -11.18 -13.49
N ALA A 35 3.16 -11.91 -12.39
CA ALA A 35 2.94 -13.35 -12.37
C ALA A 35 1.50 -13.76 -12.74
N SER A 36 0.50 -12.93 -12.40
CA SER A 36 -0.89 -13.13 -12.78
C SER A 36 -1.10 -12.84 -14.27
N LEU A 37 -0.55 -11.74 -14.78
CA LEU A 37 -0.62 -11.37 -16.21
C LEU A 37 0.06 -12.42 -17.09
N ALA A 38 1.20 -12.96 -16.68
CA ALA A 38 1.89 -14.04 -17.41
C ALA A 38 0.99 -15.29 -17.61
N LYS A 39 -0.02 -15.49 -16.75
CA LYS A 39 -1.05 -16.53 -16.85
C LYS A 39 -2.29 -16.06 -17.64
N GLY A 40 -2.27 -14.86 -18.20
CA GLY A 40 -3.40 -14.26 -18.90
C GLY A 40 -4.55 -13.80 -18.00
N GLN A 41 -4.27 -13.54 -16.71
CA GLN A 41 -5.27 -13.11 -15.73
C GLN A 41 -4.94 -11.71 -15.21
N LEU A 42 -5.94 -10.84 -15.13
CA LEU A 42 -5.82 -9.51 -14.52
C LEU A 42 -6.59 -9.47 -13.21
N SER A 43 -5.87 -9.30 -12.10
CA SER A 43 -6.47 -9.05 -10.80
C SER A 43 -6.73 -7.55 -10.61
N THR A 44 -8.00 -7.14 -10.67
CA THR A 44 -8.40 -5.75 -10.42
C THR A 44 -8.10 -5.29 -8.98
N VAL A 45 -8.01 -6.23 -8.03
CA VAL A 45 -7.63 -5.93 -6.64
C VAL A 45 -6.15 -5.53 -6.59
N LEU A 46 -5.26 -6.34 -7.19
CA LEU A 46 -3.83 -6.02 -7.25
C LEU A 46 -3.56 -4.69 -7.95
N VAL A 47 -4.30 -4.39 -9.02
CA VAL A 47 -4.16 -3.09 -9.72
C VAL A 47 -4.53 -1.92 -8.81
N LYS A 48 -5.60 -2.04 -8.01
CA LYS A 48 -5.99 -1.01 -7.02
C LYS A 48 -4.94 -0.87 -5.92
N ASP A 49 -4.40 -1.98 -5.42
CA ASP A 49 -3.35 -1.98 -4.41
C ASP A 49 -2.06 -1.30 -4.88
N LEU A 50 -1.82 -1.20 -6.19
CA LEU A 50 -0.72 -0.41 -6.75
C LEU A 50 -0.95 1.10 -6.70
N THR A 51 -2.20 1.56 -6.52
CA THR A 51 -2.55 2.99 -6.54
C THR A 51 -2.78 3.56 -5.15
N ALA A 52 -3.53 2.85 -4.30
CA ALA A 52 -3.86 3.31 -2.96
C ALA A 52 -4.01 2.13 -1.99
N PHE A 53 -3.42 2.25 -0.82
CA PHE A 53 -3.47 1.24 0.25
C PHE A 53 -3.21 1.85 1.61
N SER A 54 -3.54 1.12 2.67
CA SER A 54 -3.27 1.56 4.04
C SER A 54 -1.99 0.92 4.57
N GLN A 55 -1.18 1.70 5.29
CA GLN A 55 0.00 1.24 6.00
C GLN A 55 -0.04 1.70 7.45
N THR A 56 0.24 0.78 8.35
CA THR A 56 0.30 1.06 9.78
C THR A 56 1.73 0.92 10.29
N ILE A 57 2.20 1.91 11.01
CA ILE A 57 3.47 1.87 11.74
C ILE A 57 3.17 2.07 13.22
N THR A 58 3.81 1.26 14.06
CA THR A 58 3.77 1.46 15.50
C THR A 58 5.16 1.85 15.99
N TYR A 59 5.21 2.93 16.75
CA TYR A 59 6.46 3.42 17.32
C TYR A 59 6.18 4.19 18.62
N GLU A 60 7.00 3.97 19.66
CA GLU A 60 6.87 4.62 20.98
C GLU A 60 5.46 4.51 21.61
N GLY A 61 4.79 3.38 21.42
CA GLY A 61 3.45 3.12 21.97
C GLY A 61 2.31 3.81 21.22
N LEU A 62 2.60 4.50 20.12
CA LEU A 62 1.63 5.14 19.26
C LEU A 62 1.47 4.40 17.94
N LYS A 63 0.25 4.37 17.44
CA LYS A 63 -0.13 3.79 16.15
C LYS A 63 -0.36 4.88 15.12
N TYR A 64 0.40 4.83 14.04
CA TYR A 64 0.30 5.74 12.91
C TYR A 64 -0.34 5.03 11.74
N ASP A 65 -1.59 5.38 11.43
CA ASP A 65 -2.35 4.80 10.31
C ASP A 65 -2.28 5.75 9.11
N PHE A 66 -1.53 5.34 8.09
CA PHE A 66 -1.38 6.11 6.86
C PHE A 66 -2.27 5.56 5.74
N LEU A 67 -2.95 6.46 5.04
CA LEU A 67 -3.41 6.17 3.70
C LEU A 67 -2.30 6.57 2.73
N VAL A 68 -1.77 5.59 2.01
CA VAL A 68 -0.69 5.76 1.05
C VAL A 68 -1.27 5.75 -0.35
N GLN A 69 -0.94 6.76 -1.15
CA GLN A 69 -1.35 6.87 -2.54
C GLN A 69 -0.11 7.01 -3.42
N LYS A 70 -0.11 6.31 -4.54
CA LYS A 70 0.96 6.42 -5.54
C LYS A 70 0.65 7.63 -6.43
N ALA A 71 1.40 8.71 -6.25
CA ALA A 71 1.19 9.97 -6.95
C ALA A 71 2.08 10.13 -8.21
N GLY A 72 2.99 9.20 -8.44
CA GLY A 72 3.88 9.16 -9.61
C GLY A 72 4.79 7.92 -9.56
N PRO A 73 5.65 7.71 -10.57
CA PRO A 73 6.55 6.55 -10.62
C PRO A 73 7.43 6.41 -9.37
N GLU A 74 7.95 7.52 -8.87
CA GLU A 74 8.79 7.60 -7.67
C GLU A 74 8.11 8.36 -6.51
N VAL A 75 6.86 8.85 -6.68
CA VAL A 75 6.19 9.74 -5.75
C VAL A 75 5.10 9.03 -4.98
N PHE A 76 5.09 9.20 -3.66
CA PHE A 76 4.05 8.77 -2.75
C PHE A 76 3.42 9.97 -2.05
N SER A 77 2.11 9.98 -1.96
CA SER A 77 1.35 10.86 -1.06
C SER A 77 0.94 10.04 0.16
N LEU A 78 1.32 10.51 1.33
CA LEU A 78 1.03 9.90 2.62
C LEU A 78 0.03 10.77 3.35
N ARG A 79 -1.16 10.25 3.64
CA ARG A 79 -2.15 10.96 4.44
C ARG A 79 -2.22 10.36 5.83
N LEU A 80 -1.94 11.18 6.84
CA LEU A 80 -2.06 10.87 8.26
C LEU A 80 -3.03 11.86 8.88
N ASN A 81 -4.16 11.38 9.38
CA ASN A 81 -5.26 12.23 9.85
C ASN A 81 -5.68 13.23 8.75
N ASP A 82 -5.60 14.54 9.02
CA ASP A 82 -5.93 15.61 8.06
C ASP A 82 -4.71 16.14 7.29
N GLN A 83 -3.50 15.63 7.57
CA GLN A 83 -2.27 16.05 6.92
C GLN A 83 -1.93 15.14 5.73
N SER A 84 -1.55 15.75 4.61
CA SER A 84 -0.97 15.07 3.45
C SER A 84 0.50 15.43 3.35
N ILE A 85 1.37 14.45 3.12
CA ILE A 85 2.81 14.61 2.99
C ILE A 85 3.24 13.94 1.70
N THR A 86 3.86 14.69 0.79
CA THR A 86 4.42 14.15 -0.45
C THR A 86 5.87 13.75 -0.24
N ALA A 87 6.24 12.57 -0.73
CA ALA A 87 7.60 12.05 -0.63
C ALA A 87 8.04 11.39 -1.95
N LYS A 88 9.29 11.60 -2.33
CA LYS A 88 9.90 10.94 -3.49
C LYS A 88 10.79 9.80 -3.00
N VAL A 89 10.64 8.61 -3.61
CA VAL A 89 11.36 7.40 -3.21
C VAL A 89 12.01 6.76 -4.42
N ARG A 90 13.33 6.57 -4.35
CA ARG A 90 14.12 5.88 -5.38
C ARG A 90 14.93 4.75 -4.75
N GLU A 91 14.79 3.55 -5.31
CA GLU A 91 15.59 2.39 -4.91
C GLU A 91 17.02 2.51 -5.47
N GLN A 92 18.00 2.20 -4.63
CA GLN A 92 19.42 2.17 -5.00
C GLN A 92 19.84 0.73 -5.30
N PRO A 93 20.95 0.54 -6.05
CA PRO A 93 21.46 -0.80 -6.38
C PRO A 93 21.82 -1.66 -5.16
N ASP A 94 22.08 -1.05 -4.00
CA ASP A 94 22.38 -1.73 -2.74
C ASP A 94 21.11 -2.11 -1.94
N GLY A 95 19.91 -1.90 -2.52
CA GLY A 95 18.63 -2.18 -1.88
C GLY A 95 18.18 -1.11 -0.86
N SER A 96 18.97 -0.06 -0.65
CA SER A 96 18.57 1.09 0.14
C SER A 96 17.62 2.00 -0.66
N LEU A 97 16.84 2.81 0.05
CA LEU A 97 15.99 3.82 -0.56
C LEU A 97 16.56 5.21 -0.34
N LEU A 98 16.57 6.04 -1.38
CA LEU A 98 16.69 7.48 -1.25
C LEU A 98 15.27 8.04 -1.11
N CYS A 99 14.97 8.57 0.06
CA CYS A 99 13.67 9.16 0.38
C CYS A 99 13.83 10.67 0.53
N ALA A 100 13.17 11.44 -0.34
CA ALA A 100 13.10 12.88 -0.21
C ALA A 100 11.76 13.26 0.43
N PHE A 101 11.82 13.88 1.60
CA PHE A 101 10.68 14.43 2.36
C PHE A 101 11.18 15.46 3.38
N GLY A 102 10.33 16.41 3.74
CA GLY A 102 10.67 17.43 4.72
C GLY A 102 11.89 18.28 4.31
N GLY A 103 11.99 18.64 3.02
CA GLY A 103 13.04 19.49 2.48
C GLY A 103 14.44 18.84 2.39
N ALA A 104 14.58 17.54 2.63
CA ALA A 104 15.88 16.86 2.56
C ALA A 104 15.77 15.44 2.01
N THR A 105 16.80 15.01 1.28
CA THR A 105 16.94 13.62 0.82
C THR A 105 17.71 12.80 1.85
N ARG A 106 17.15 11.65 2.22
CA ARG A 106 17.68 10.75 3.24
C ARG A 106 17.88 9.35 2.68
N LYS A 107 18.97 8.71 3.10
CA LYS A 107 19.20 7.30 2.79
C LYS A 107 18.56 6.44 3.89
N VAL A 108 17.66 5.56 3.46
CA VAL A 108 16.88 4.68 4.34
C VAL A 108 17.23 3.23 4.03
N HIS A 109 17.60 2.48 5.05
CA HIS A 109 17.72 1.04 5.00
C HIS A 109 16.67 0.43 5.92
N GLY A 110 15.96 -0.57 5.44
CA GLY A 110 14.97 -1.30 6.23
C GLY A 110 15.24 -2.79 6.19
N LEU A 111 14.88 -3.47 7.26
CA LEU A 111 14.90 -4.92 7.36
C LEU A 111 13.71 -5.38 8.20
N GLU A 112 12.83 -6.18 7.60
CA GLU A 112 11.76 -6.83 8.35
C GLU A 112 12.35 -7.95 9.20
N GLU A 113 12.14 -7.88 10.50
CA GLU A 113 12.57 -8.85 11.50
C GLU A 113 11.36 -9.46 12.20
N PRO A 114 11.48 -10.61 12.87
CA PRO A 114 10.35 -11.21 13.60
C PRO A 114 9.71 -10.30 14.65
N LEU A 115 10.47 -9.37 15.23
CA LEU A 115 9.99 -8.42 16.23
C LEU A 115 9.50 -7.10 15.67
N GLY A 116 9.67 -6.86 14.37
CA GLY A 116 9.24 -5.63 13.72
C GLY A 116 10.19 -5.18 12.61
N LEU A 117 9.93 -3.98 12.10
CA LEU A 117 10.74 -3.36 11.07
C LEU A 117 11.92 -2.60 11.71
N ARG A 118 13.14 -3.02 11.41
CA ARG A 118 14.34 -2.25 11.72
C ARG A 118 14.61 -1.24 10.62
N ILE A 119 14.69 0.04 10.97
CA ILE A 119 15.00 1.14 10.06
C ILE A 119 16.31 1.80 10.46
N ILE A 120 17.13 2.12 9.47
CA ILE A 120 18.30 2.98 9.61
C ILE A 120 18.05 4.19 8.72
N CYS A 121 17.95 5.37 9.32
CA CYS A 121 17.74 6.64 8.64
C CYS A 121 18.68 7.69 9.22
N ASP A 122 19.45 8.36 8.38
CA ASP A 122 20.43 9.39 8.79
C ASP A 122 21.40 8.92 9.90
N GLY A 123 21.80 7.64 9.86
CA GLY A 123 22.68 7.03 10.84
C GLY A 123 22.00 6.65 12.18
N VAL A 124 20.71 6.91 12.33
CA VAL A 124 19.92 6.48 13.48
C VAL A 124 19.28 5.14 13.17
N THR A 125 19.51 4.15 14.03
CA THR A 125 18.85 2.84 13.94
C THR A 125 17.70 2.79 14.93
N CYS A 126 16.51 2.43 14.45
CA CYS A 126 15.36 2.21 15.31
C CYS A 126 14.61 0.92 14.92
N LEU A 127 13.89 0.35 15.86
CA LEU A 127 13.00 -0.79 15.65
C LEU A 127 11.56 -0.29 15.80
N MET A 128 10.77 -0.48 14.74
CA MET A 128 9.32 -0.27 14.73
C MET A 128 8.66 -1.60 15.10
N PRO A 129 8.22 -1.81 16.34
CA PRO A 129 7.76 -3.12 16.77
C PRO A 129 6.48 -3.53 16.02
N THR A 130 6.41 -4.81 15.64
CA THR A 130 5.15 -5.42 15.24
C THR A 130 4.38 -5.78 16.48
N ILE A 131 3.22 -5.15 16.67
CA ILE A 131 2.35 -5.46 17.80
C ILE A 131 1.45 -6.60 17.39
N PHE A 132 1.60 -7.72 18.05
CA PHE A 132 0.69 -8.84 17.95
C PHE A 132 -0.45 -8.62 18.95
N ASP A 133 -1.66 -8.58 18.45
CA ASP A 133 -2.85 -8.61 19.32
C ASP A 133 -3.09 -10.06 19.75
N PRO A 134 -2.87 -10.43 21.02
CA PRO A 134 -3.06 -11.78 21.49
C PRO A 134 -4.54 -12.22 21.46
N SER A 135 -5.47 -11.28 21.25
CA SER A 135 -6.89 -11.58 21.02
C SER A 135 -7.16 -12.08 19.59
N GLU A 136 -6.24 -11.85 18.65
CA GLU A 136 -6.37 -12.28 17.26
C GLU A 136 -5.63 -13.60 17.00
N LEU A 137 -6.39 -14.65 16.72
CA LEU A 137 -5.84 -15.94 16.35
C LEU A 137 -5.59 -15.99 14.84
N ARG A 138 -4.36 -15.64 14.45
CA ARG A 138 -3.90 -15.66 13.05
C ARG A 138 -3.15 -16.95 12.76
N THR A 139 -3.24 -17.42 11.51
CA THR A 139 -2.47 -18.56 11.04
C THR A 139 -1.09 -18.13 10.53
N ASP A 140 -0.08 -18.96 10.76
CA ASP A 140 1.27 -18.84 10.19
C ASP A 140 1.46 -19.72 8.95
N VAL A 141 0.43 -20.50 8.58
CA VAL A 141 0.50 -21.44 7.45
C VAL A 141 -0.55 -21.15 6.39
N THR A 142 -0.22 -21.50 5.14
CA THR A 142 -1.15 -21.48 4.02
C THR A 142 -1.73 -22.86 3.83
N GLY A 143 -3.06 -22.97 3.72
CA GLY A 143 -3.75 -24.24 3.62
C GLY A 143 -5.26 -24.14 3.59
N LYS A 144 -5.92 -25.11 4.21
CA LYS A 144 -7.39 -25.18 4.30
C LYS A 144 -7.82 -25.50 5.73
N VAL A 145 -8.81 -24.77 6.23
CA VAL A 145 -9.43 -25.08 7.53
C VAL A 145 -10.19 -26.41 7.40
N VAL A 146 -9.79 -27.41 8.17
CA VAL A 146 -10.46 -28.73 8.20
C VAL A 146 -11.69 -28.65 9.10
N ARG A 147 -11.47 -28.32 10.37
CA ARG A 147 -12.53 -28.15 11.37
C ARG A 147 -12.05 -27.34 12.57
N TYR A 148 -12.96 -26.72 13.28
CA TYR A 148 -12.70 -26.20 14.61
C TYR A 148 -12.86 -27.32 15.64
N LEU A 149 -11.99 -27.31 16.63
CA LEU A 149 -12.00 -28.29 17.73
C LEU A 149 -12.87 -27.81 18.90
N GLN A 150 -13.26 -26.53 18.87
CA GLN A 150 -14.00 -25.86 19.91
C GLN A 150 -15.20 -25.14 19.31
N GLU A 151 -16.28 -25.04 20.08
CA GLU A 151 -17.46 -24.28 19.71
C GLU A 151 -17.32 -22.81 20.08
N ASP A 152 -18.02 -21.93 19.34
CA ASP A 152 -18.06 -20.51 19.66
C ASP A 152 -18.59 -20.26 21.06
N GLY A 153 -17.95 -19.34 21.77
CA GLY A 153 -18.29 -19.03 23.15
C GLY A 153 -17.62 -19.91 24.19
N THR A 154 -16.87 -20.96 23.78
CA THR A 154 -16.09 -21.79 24.70
C THR A 154 -14.91 -21.03 25.27
N HIS A 155 -14.68 -21.20 26.60
CA HIS A 155 -13.46 -20.68 27.23
C HIS A 155 -12.30 -21.64 26.96
N LEU A 156 -11.19 -21.08 26.46
CA LEU A 156 -9.96 -21.83 26.17
C LEU A 156 -8.84 -21.36 27.08
N ASP A 157 -8.04 -22.32 27.53
CA ASP A 157 -6.79 -22.03 28.24
C ASP A 157 -5.67 -21.73 27.24
N ALA A 158 -4.62 -21.02 27.68
CA ALA A 158 -3.42 -20.80 26.90
C ALA A 158 -2.78 -22.14 26.47
N GLY A 159 -2.46 -22.27 25.19
CA GLY A 159 -1.91 -23.49 24.60
C GLY A 159 -2.97 -24.53 24.18
N ALA A 160 -4.27 -24.27 24.38
CA ALA A 160 -5.32 -25.17 23.93
C ALA A 160 -5.44 -25.21 22.39
N PRO A 161 -5.60 -26.39 21.76
CA PRO A 161 -5.82 -26.48 20.34
C PRO A 161 -7.25 -26.02 19.99
N TYR A 162 -7.39 -25.16 18.96
CA TYR A 162 -8.70 -24.58 18.59
C TYR A 162 -9.14 -24.93 17.17
N VAL A 163 -8.21 -25.19 16.23
CA VAL A 163 -8.53 -25.48 14.83
C VAL A 163 -7.55 -26.46 14.24
N GLU A 164 -8.03 -27.33 13.37
CA GLU A 164 -7.20 -28.19 12.51
C GLU A 164 -7.13 -27.58 11.10
N VAL A 165 -5.91 -27.45 10.58
CA VAL A 165 -5.59 -26.90 9.26
C VAL A 165 -4.83 -27.94 8.46
N GLU A 166 -5.23 -28.17 7.22
CA GLU A 166 -4.49 -28.97 6.26
C GLU A 166 -3.53 -28.06 5.47
N ALA A 167 -2.22 -28.28 5.63
CA ALA A 167 -1.17 -27.60 4.91
C ALA A 167 -0.18 -28.65 4.36
N MET A 168 0.17 -28.57 3.07
CA MET A 168 1.08 -29.51 2.41
C MET A 168 0.71 -31.01 2.62
N LYS A 169 -0.60 -31.33 2.59
CA LYS A 169 -1.15 -32.67 2.85
C LYS A 169 -0.95 -33.21 4.27
N MET A 170 -0.63 -32.34 5.22
CA MET A 170 -0.55 -32.65 6.65
C MET A 170 -1.62 -31.89 7.40
N ILE A 171 -2.24 -32.56 8.37
CA ILE A 171 -3.20 -31.90 9.28
C ILE A 171 -2.43 -31.52 10.54
N MET A 172 -2.51 -30.25 10.91
CA MET A 172 -1.92 -29.71 12.12
C MET A 172 -2.95 -28.95 12.94
N ALA A 173 -2.84 -29.05 14.26
CA ALA A 173 -3.68 -28.28 15.17
C ALA A 173 -2.98 -26.99 15.59
N LEU A 174 -3.63 -25.85 15.34
CA LEU A 174 -3.18 -24.56 15.84
C LEU A 174 -3.66 -24.37 17.27
N LYS A 175 -2.82 -23.72 18.08
CA LYS A 175 -3.05 -23.53 19.53
C LYS A 175 -3.20 -22.06 19.85
N THR A 176 -3.99 -21.76 20.88
CA THR A 176 -4.12 -20.40 21.43
C THR A 176 -2.83 -19.96 22.13
N GLY A 177 -2.47 -18.69 22.00
CA GLY A 177 -1.36 -18.11 22.80
C GLY A 177 -1.79 -17.75 24.22
N GLU A 178 -3.06 -17.34 24.38
CA GLU A 178 -3.62 -16.82 25.61
C GLU A 178 -4.94 -17.50 25.96
N ALA A 179 -5.40 -17.31 27.20
CA ALA A 179 -6.70 -17.79 27.66
C ALA A 179 -7.80 -16.77 27.36
N GLY A 180 -8.97 -17.27 26.93
CA GLY A 180 -10.10 -16.41 26.63
C GLY A 180 -11.27 -17.15 26.03
N LYS A 181 -12.36 -16.41 25.76
CA LYS A 181 -13.54 -16.94 25.11
C LYS A 181 -13.36 -16.91 23.60
N PHE A 182 -13.53 -18.05 22.97
CA PHE A 182 -13.26 -18.28 21.55
C PHE A 182 -14.46 -17.95 20.67
N ASN A 183 -14.21 -17.29 19.52
CA ASN A 183 -15.20 -17.07 18.48
C ASN A 183 -14.49 -17.20 17.10
N HIS A 184 -14.92 -18.15 16.27
CA HIS A 184 -14.36 -18.30 14.94
C HIS A 184 -14.92 -17.28 13.94
N LEU A 185 -14.12 -16.90 12.93
CA LEU A 185 -14.49 -15.93 11.90
C LEU A 185 -14.56 -16.54 10.51
N LYS A 186 -13.75 -17.55 10.22
CA LYS A 186 -13.76 -18.24 8.93
C LYS A 186 -14.45 -19.60 9.08
N PRO A 187 -15.37 -19.98 8.16
CA PRO A 187 -16.04 -21.29 8.24
C PRO A 187 -15.07 -22.44 7.91
N PRO A 188 -15.34 -23.68 8.41
CA PRO A 188 -14.63 -24.87 7.95
C PRO A 188 -14.67 -25.01 6.43
N GLY A 189 -13.58 -25.48 5.84
CA GLY A 189 -13.43 -25.61 4.39
C GLY A 189 -12.85 -24.37 3.71
N SER A 190 -12.67 -23.25 4.41
CA SER A 190 -12.06 -22.04 3.87
C SER A 190 -10.59 -22.26 3.51
N ILE A 191 -10.17 -21.70 2.37
CA ILE A 191 -8.76 -21.57 2.02
C ILE A 191 -8.19 -20.40 2.81
N ILE A 192 -7.00 -20.59 3.37
CA ILE A 192 -6.31 -19.62 4.23
C ILE A 192 -4.87 -19.43 3.78
N SER A 193 -4.38 -18.21 3.98
CA SER A 193 -2.99 -17.83 3.78
C SER A 193 -2.32 -17.44 5.10
N ALA A 194 -1.01 -17.55 5.17
CA ALA A 194 -0.26 -17.09 6.34
C ALA A 194 -0.60 -15.61 6.64
N GLY A 195 -0.88 -15.30 7.92
CA GLY A 195 -1.35 -13.99 8.38
C GLY A 195 -2.88 -13.85 8.46
N ASP A 196 -3.66 -14.76 7.88
CA ASP A 196 -5.13 -14.71 7.93
C ASP A 196 -5.67 -14.84 9.35
N LEU A 197 -6.65 -14.01 9.68
CA LEU A 197 -7.37 -14.06 10.94
C LEU A 197 -8.40 -15.19 10.89
N LEU A 198 -8.23 -16.21 11.73
CA LEU A 198 -9.12 -17.38 11.81
C LEU A 198 -10.21 -17.22 12.86
N ALA A 199 -9.86 -16.67 14.01
CA ALA A 199 -10.75 -16.51 15.15
C ALA A 199 -10.31 -15.35 16.04
N LYS A 200 -11.19 -14.97 16.97
CA LYS A 200 -10.92 -13.98 18.02
C LYS A 200 -11.10 -14.61 19.40
N LEU A 201 -10.28 -14.15 20.34
CA LEU A 201 -10.40 -14.45 21.76
C LEU A 201 -10.86 -13.20 22.52
N GLU A 202 -11.93 -13.30 23.29
CA GLU A 202 -12.18 -12.35 24.37
C GLU A 202 -11.27 -12.75 25.54
N LEU A 203 -10.14 -12.04 25.67
CA LEU A 203 -9.11 -12.42 26.64
C LEU A 203 -9.61 -12.40 28.08
N SER A 204 -9.23 -13.39 28.87
CA SER A 204 -9.51 -13.44 30.30
C SER A 204 -8.79 -12.34 31.07
N ASP A 205 -7.63 -11.90 30.56
CA ASP A 205 -6.85 -10.77 31.06
C ASP A 205 -6.69 -9.71 29.96
N PRO A 206 -7.54 -8.66 29.93
CA PRO A 206 -7.46 -7.60 28.95
C PRO A 206 -6.18 -6.75 29.02
N SER A 207 -5.43 -6.84 30.13
CA SER A 207 -4.17 -6.08 30.29
C SER A 207 -3.05 -6.59 29.36
N LYS A 208 -3.19 -7.81 28.84
CA LYS A 208 -2.23 -8.42 27.91
C LYS A 208 -2.31 -7.87 26.47
N VAL A 209 -3.41 -7.17 26.13
CA VAL A 209 -3.48 -6.41 24.89
C VAL A 209 -2.58 -5.19 25.06
N ALA A 210 -1.50 -5.12 24.26
CA ALA A 210 -0.69 -3.92 24.22
C ALA A 210 -1.56 -2.73 23.79
N LYS A 211 -1.85 -1.83 24.72
CA LYS A 211 -2.64 -0.63 24.44
C LYS A 211 -1.76 0.32 23.63
N VAL A 212 -1.98 0.33 22.33
CA VAL A 212 -1.39 1.29 21.41
C VAL A 212 -2.44 2.36 21.17
N GLU A 213 -2.07 3.59 21.47
CA GLU A 213 -2.96 4.72 21.23
C GLU A 213 -2.81 5.20 19.78
N PRO A 214 -3.92 5.48 19.06
CA PRO A 214 -3.83 6.06 17.73
C PRO A 214 -3.22 7.47 17.83
N TYR A 215 -2.24 7.74 16.99
CA TYR A 215 -1.67 9.08 16.89
C TYR A 215 -2.68 10.05 16.30
N GLN A 216 -2.96 11.15 17.01
CA GLN A 216 -3.95 12.15 16.60
C GLN A 216 -3.32 13.52 16.26
N GLY A 217 -1.99 13.61 16.25
CA GLY A 217 -1.26 14.83 15.90
C GLY A 217 -1.03 15.01 14.40
N ALA A 218 -0.31 16.07 14.07
CA ALA A 218 0.27 16.32 12.76
C ALA A 218 1.81 16.36 12.88
N PHE A 219 2.51 16.24 11.77
CA PHE A 219 3.96 16.37 11.70
C PHE A 219 4.32 17.81 11.29
N ASP A 220 4.15 18.75 12.21
CA ASP A 220 4.26 20.19 11.97
C ASP A 220 5.64 20.63 11.44
N ASP A 221 6.69 19.88 11.75
CA ASP A 221 8.07 20.17 11.33
C ASP A 221 8.42 19.61 9.95
N ILE A 222 7.49 18.93 9.28
CA ILE A 222 7.73 18.30 7.99
C ILE A 222 6.99 19.07 6.91
N LEU A 223 7.77 19.87 6.19
CA LEU A 223 7.30 20.57 5.00
C LEU A 223 7.13 19.57 3.85
N ASP A 224 6.10 19.75 3.03
CA ASP A 224 5.96 19.04 1.77
C ASP A 224 7.18 19.30 0.89
N ILE A 225 7.50 18.31 0.04
CA ILE A 225 8.40 18.57 -1.08
C ILE A 225 7.63 19.48 -2.02
N VAL A 226 8.13 20.69 -2.21
CA VAL A 226 7.72 21.51 -3.34
C VAL A 226 8.36 20.85 -4.57
N GLU A 227 7.55 20.20 -5.40
CA GLU A 227 7.98 19.79 -6.75
C GLU A 227 8.03 21.07 -7.58
N GLU A 228 9.16 21.79 -7.49
CA GLU A 228 9.32 23.12 -8.07
C GLU A 228 9.23 23.13 -9.61
N ASP A 229 9.32 21.97 -10.26
CA ASP A 229 9.42 21.84 -11.71
C ASP A 229 8.24 21.11 -12.38
N GLU A 230 7.18 20.72 -11.64
CA GLU A 230 6.08 19.94 -12.21
C GLU A 230 4.96 20.86 -12.72
N THR A 231 4.78 20.89 -14.03
CA THR A 231 3.72 21.71 -14.67
C THR A 231 2.32 21.14 -14.42
N ALA A 232 1.28 21.96 -14.66
CA ALA A 232 -0.10 21.47 -14.62
C ALA A 232 -0.33 20.35 -15.64
N ALA A 233 0.30 20.42 -16.81
CA ALA A 233 0.24 19.39 -17.85
C ALA A 233 0.88 18.07 -17.36
N ASP A 234 2.00 18.11 -16.64
CA ASP A 234 2.66 16.93 -16.08
C ASP A 234 1.76 16.24 -15.05
N LYS A 235 1.11 17.02 -14.18
CA LYS A 235 0.14 16.49 -13.19
C LYS A 235 -1.06 15.84 -13.86
N CYS A 236 -1.60 16.47 -14.91
CA CYS A 236 -2.68 15.90 -15.72
C CYS A 236 -2.22 14.61 -16.40
N ALA A 237 -1.01 14.57 -16.96
CA ALA A 237 -0.45 13.38 -17.59
C ALA A 237 -0.31 12.22 -16.62
N LEU A 238 0.19 12.46 -15.39
CA LEU A 238 0.29 11.44 -14.35
C LEU A 238 -1.08 10.91 -13.91
N LEU A 239 -2.09 11.78 -13.78
CA LEU A 239 -3.46 11.34 -13.50
C LEU A 239 -3.99 10.45 -14.64
N LEU A 240 -3.73 10.79 -15.89
CA LEU A 240 -4.10 9.97 -17.05
C LEU A 240 -3.33 8.65 -17.11
N ASP A 241 -2.15 8.56 -16.53
CA ASP A 241 -1.40 7.32 -16.36
C ASP A 241 -1.90 6.47 -15.18
N GLY A 242 -2.93 6.95 -14.45
CA GLY A 242 -3.57 6.23 -13.35
C GLY A 242 -2.91 6.42 -11.99
N PHE A 243 -2.18 7.52 -11.81
CA PHE A 243 -1.68 7.93 -10.50
C PHE A 243 -2.67 8.85 -9.78
N GLU A 244 -2.61 8.89 -8.45
CA GLU A 244 -3.45 9.76 -7.63
C GLU A 244 -2.81 11.16 -7.53
N ARG A 245 -3.45 12.15 -8.14
CA ARG A 245 -2.89 13.52 -8.24
C ARG A 245 -3.83 14.62 -7.74
N GLY A 246 -4.85 14.28 -7.00
CA GLY A 246 -5.82 15.22 -6.48
C GLY A 246 -7.07 15.34 -7.33
N ASP A 247 -7.79 16.47 -7.20
CA ASP A 247 -9.07 16.65 -7.89
C ASP A 247 -8.89 16.95 -9.39
N PRO A 248 -9.46 16.11 -10.28
CA PRO A 248 -9.36 16.31 -11.72
C PRO A 248 -9.87 17.68 -12.21
N THR A 249 -10.88 18.24 -11.52
CA THR A 249 -11.47 19.53 -11.91
C THR A 249 -10.52 20.69 -11.61
N THR A 250 -9.84 20.63 -10.49
CA THR A 250 -8.80 21.62 -10.12
C THR A 250 -7.63 21.56 -11.08
N LEU A 251 -7.15 20.34 -11.38
CA LEU A 251 -6.03 20.14 -12.33
C LEU A 251 -6.35 20.66 -13.74
N ALA A 252 -7.59 20.48 -14.20
CA ALA A 252 -8.03 21.02 -15.49
C ALA A 252 -8.02 22.55 -15.52
N LYS A 253 -8.45 23.21 -14.43
CA LYS A 253 -8.39 24.66 -14.30
C LYS A 253 -6.96 25.19 -14.25
N ASP A 254 -6.11 24.54 -13.45
CA ASP A 254 -4.69 24.91 -13.37
C ASP A 254 -4.02 24.85 -14.77
N LEU A 255 -4.40 23.85 -15.60
CA LEU A 255 -3.93 23.71 -16.96
C LEU A 255 -4.37 24.88 -17.85
N THR A 256 -5.60 25.39 -17.68
CA THR A 256 -6.17 26.45 -18.53
C THR A 256 -5.77 27.84 -18.12
N ASP A 257 -5.35 28.06 -16.88
CA ASP A 257 -4.82 29.32 -16.38
C ASP A 257 -3.41 29.64 -16.94
N ASP A 258 -2.72 28.64 -17.49
CA ASP A 258 -1.45 28.77 -18.22
C ASP A 258 -1.68 29.31 -19.65
N ASN A 259 -0.64 29.76 -20.33
CA ASN A 259 -0.66 30.51 -21.60
C ASN A 259 -1.46 29.79 -22.73
N VAL A 260 -2.57 30.38 -23.20
CA VAL A 260 -3.62 29.79 -24.08
C VAL A 260 -3.09 29.05 -25.34
N ASN A 261 -1.97 29.45 -25.95
CA ASN A 261 -1.44 28.81 -27.14
C ASN A 261 -0.67 27.50 -26.86
N VAL A 262 -0.07 27.36 -25.66
CA VAL A 262 0.61 26.15 -25.22
C VAL A 262 -0.41 25.13 -24.76
N VAL A 263 -1.49 25.58 -24.12
CA VAL A 263 -2.57 24.76 -23.58
C VAL A 263 -3.28 23.89 -24.62
N VAL A 264 -3.47 24.39 -25.87
CA VAL A 264 -4.18 23.64 -26.92
C VAL A 264 -3.40 22.39 -27.35
N ASP A 265 -2.08 22.53 -27.56
CA ASP A 265 -1.23 21.39 -27.95
C ASP A 265 -1.09 20.38 -26.81
N GLU A 266 -0.94 20.86 -25.56
CA GLU A 266 -0.88 20.01 -24.37
C GLU A 266 -2.20 19.28 -24.14
N ALA A 267 -3.34 19.96 -24.22
CA ALA A 267 -4.67 19.37 -24.12
C ALA A 267 -4.88 18.28 -25.18
N ALA A 268 -4.47 18.52 -26.43
CA ALA A 268 -4.56 17.53 -27.50
C ALA A 268 -3.71 16.28 -27.20
N GLN A 269 -2.51 16.45 -26.66
CA GLN A 269 -1.64 15.34 -26.24
C GLN A 269 -2.24 14.55 -25.07
N LEU A 270 -2.80 15.24 -24.09
CA LEU A 270 -3.49 14.61 -22.94
C LEU A 270 -4.71 13.80 -23.38
N LEU A 271 -5.55 14.36 -24.26
CA LEU A 271 -6.70 13.65 -24.82
C LEU A 271 -6.28 12.43 -25.66
N GLN A 272 -5.21 12.55 -26.44
CA GLN A 272 -4.63 11.42 -27.17
C GLN A 272 -4.16 10.32 -26.24
N ARG A 273 -3.48 10.65 -25.12
CA ARG A 273 -3.05 9.69 -24.10
C ARG A 273 -4.24 8.95 -23.47
N TYR A 274 -5.34 9.64 -23.21
CA TYR A 274 -6.58 9.01 -22.74
C TYR A 274 -7.14 8.04 -23.78
N LEU A 275 -7.27 8.47 -25.03
CA LEU A 275 -7.85 7.67 -26.11
C LEU A 275 -7.03 6.41 -26.43
N VAL A 276 -5.69 6.48 -26.39
CA VAL A 276 -4.81 5.32 -26.62
C VAL A 276 -5.12 4.18 -25.65
N VAL A 277 -5.42 4.49 -24.38
CA VAL A 277 -5.78 3.48 -23.39
C VAL A 277 -7.22 3.02 -23.59
N GLU A 278 -8.19 3.95 -23.62
CA GLU A 278 -9.62 3.59 -23.56
C GLU A 278 -10.16 2.97 -24.85
N SER A 279 -9.58 3.28 -26.01
CA SER A 279 -9.96 2.62 -27.26
C SER A 279 -9.68 1.11 -27.25
N ARG A 280 -8.73 0.64 -26.44
CA ARG A 280 -8.45 -0.80 -26.29
C ARG A 280 -9.56 -1.53 -25.57
N TYR A 281 -10.25 -0.85 -24.63
CA TYR A 281 -11.30 -1.42 -23.79
C TYR A 281 -12.71 -1.19 -24.34
N ALA A 282 -12.89 -0.26 -25.29
CA ALA A 282 -14.18 0.12 -25.81
C ALA A 282 -14.95 -1.05 -26.46
N GLY A 283 -16.03 -1.49 -25.82
CA GLY A 283 -16.88 -2.58 -26.30
C GLY A 283 -16.23 -3.97 -26.31
N ARG A 284 -15.12 -4.16 -25.63
CA ARG A 284 -14.37 -5.42 -25.60
C ARG A 284 -14.34 -6.02 -24.19
N PRO A 285 -14.41 -7.37 -24.07
CA PRO A 285 -14.26 -8.02 -22.77
C PRO A 285 -12.83 -7.85 -22.26
N MET A 286 -12.70 -7.64 -20.94
CA MET A 286 -11.43 -7.40 -20.24
C MET A 286 -10.39 -8.48 -20.56
N ASP A 287 -10.79 -9.76 -20.53
CA ASP A 287 -9.87 -10.88 -20.76
C ASP A 287 -9.22 -10.85 -22.16
N ALA A 288 -9.97 -10.43 -23.19
CA ALA A 288 -9.42 -10.31 -24.53
C ALA A 288 -8.38 -9.17 -24.62
N VAL A 289 -8.61 -8.05 -23.94
CA VAL A 289 -7.67 -6.93 -23.88
C VAL A 289 -6.41 -7.34 -23.13
N VAL A 290 -6.55 -8.06 -22.02
CA VAL A 290 -5.42 -8.55 -21.22
C VAL A 290 -4.55 -9.51 -22.03
N GLN A 291 -5.16 -10.46 -22.75
CA GLN A 291 -4.41 -11.40 -23.62
C GLN A 291 -3.63 -10.67 -24.72
N GLU A 292 -4.22 -9.64 -25.32
CA GLU A 292 -3.56 -8.79 -26.32
C GLU A 292 -2.39 -8.03 -25.73
N LEU A 293 -2.58 -7.37 -24.57
CA LEU A 293 -1.53 -6.64 -23.87
C LEU A 293 -0.37 -7.53 -23.47
N VAL A 294 -0.64 -8.74 -22.98
CA VAL A 294 0.40 -9.71 -22.65
C VAL A 294 1.13 -10.19 -23.91
N ALA A 295 0.41 -10.41 -25.03
CA ALA A 295 1.01 -10.81 -26.29
C ALA A 295 1.90 -9.69 -26.89
N GLU A 296 1.47 -8.43 -26.80
CA GLU A 296 2.18 -7.23 -27.29
C GLU A 296 3.44 -6.97 -26.46
N HIS A 297 3.37 -7.16 -25.14
CA HIS A 297 4.43 -6.79 -24.19
C HIS A 297 5.10 -7.99 -23.52
N LYS A 298 5.31 -9.10 -24.25
CA LYS A 298 5.88 -10.35 -23.70
C LYS A 298 7.23 -10.19 -23.00
N GLU A 299 8.07 -9.26 -23.47
CA GLU A 299 9.41 -9.05 -22.93
C GLU A 299 9.41 -8.12 -21.70
N ASP A 300 8.42 -7.25 -21.60
CA ASP A 300 8.29 -6.29 -20.50
C ASP A 300 6.82 -6.05 -20.17
N LEU A 301 6.30 -6.81 -19.23
CA LEU A 301 4.91 -6.70 -18.77
C LEU A 301 4.61 -5.39 -18.01
N THR A 302 5.63 -4.58 -17.71
CA THR A 302 5.47 -3.26 -17.08
C THR A 302 4.48 -2.38 -17.85
N LYS A 303 4.58 -2.36 -19.17
CA LYS A 303 3.68 -1.57 -20.03
C LYS A 303 2.24 -2.05 -19.98
N ALA A 304 2.04 -3.36 -19.90
CA ALA A 304 0.70 -3.94 -19.71
C ALA A 304 0.10 -3.53 -18.35
N ILE A 305 0.92 -3.51 -17.30
CA ILE A 305 0.52 -3.05 -15.96
C ILE A 305 0.17 -1.56 -15.99
N ASP A 306 0.94 -0.72 -16.66
CA ASP A 306 0.69 0.71 -16.76
C ASP A 306 -0.65 1.00 -17.47
N VAL A 307 -0.95 0.28 -18.56
CA VAL A 307 -2.25 0.38 -19.24
C VAL A 307 -3.40 -0.06 -18.34
N ALA A 308 -3.24 -1.18 -17.62
CA ALA A 308 -4.25 -1.67 -16.69
C ALA A 308 -4.47 -0.72 -15.51
N ARG A 309 -3.38 -0.14 -14.95
CA ARG A 309 -3.46 0.87 -13.89
C ARG A 309 -4.21 2.11 -14.39
N ALA A 310 -3.86 2.64 -15.55
CA ALA A 310 -4.53 3.78 -16.15
C ALA A 310 -6.04 3.52 -16.32
N HIS A 311 -6.42 2.38 -16.91
CA HIS A 311 -7.83 2.02 -17.08
C HIS A 311 -8.58 1.83 -15.74
N SER A 312 -7.90 1.37 -14.68
CA SER A 312 -8.52 1.22 -13.36
C SER A 312 -9.03 2.55 -12.77
N GLN A 313 -8.45 3.68 -13.18
CA GLN A 313 -8.79 5.03 -12.77
C GLN A 313 -9.73 5.75 -13.79
N LEU A 314 -10.48 4.98 -14.57
CA LEU A 314 -11.35 5.49 -15.66
C LEU A 314 -12.21 6.67 -15.24
N LYS A 315 -12.80 6.66 -14.04
CA LYS A 315 -13.69 7.74 -13.57
C LYS A 315 -12.97 9.08 -13.49
N GLN A 316 -11.83 9.14 -12.80
CA GLN A 316 -11.06 10.38 -12.63
C GLN A 316 -10.52 10.87 -13.97
N ARG A 317 -10.00 9.96 -14.78
CA ARG A 317 -9.50 10.25 -16.13
C ARG A 317 -10.58 10.82 -17.05
N THR A 318 -11.80 10.25 -17.01
CA THR A 318 -12.94 10.76 -17.80
C THR A 318 -13.36 12.15 -17.33
N VAL A 319 -13.41 12.40 -16.02
CA VAL A 319 -13.73 13.73 -15.48
C VAL A 319 -12.71 14.76 -15.94
N LEU A 320 -11.40 14.45 -15.84
CA LEU A 320 -10.34 15.34 -16.30
C LEU A 320 -10.52 15.70 -17.79
N CYS A 321 -10.67 14.69 -18.67
CA CYS A 321 -10.85 14.94 -20.11
C CYS A 321 -12.12 15.74 -20.41
N GLN A 322 -13.21 15.50 -19.69
CA GLN A 322 -14.46 16.26 -19.85
C GLN A 322 -14.31 17.71 -19.42
N GLN A 323 -13.51 18.00 -18.40
CA GLN A 323 -13.24 19.37 -17.98
C GLN A 323 -12.31 20.08 -19.00
N ILE A 324 -11.23 19.44 -19.43
CA ILE A 324 -10.34 19.99 -20.48
C ILE A 324 -11.11 20.33 -21.76
N LEU A 325 -12.14 19.56 -22.13
CA LEU A 325 -12.97 19.82 -23.31
C LEU A 325 -14.02 20.91 -23.12
N LYS A 326 -14.29 21.33 -21.90
CA LYS A 326 -15.27 22.39 -21.61
C LYS A 326 -14.63 23.78 -21.51
N GLU A 327 -13.39 23.82 -21.07
CA GLU A 327 -12.60 25.05 -20.98
C GLU A 327 -12.02 25.44 -22.34
#